data_05c2fcff7fda85b385eb3abd34ba32e7
#
_entry.id   05c2fcff7fda85b385eb3abd34ba32e7
#
_cell.length_a   1.000
_cell.length_b   1.000
_cell.length_c   1.000
_cell.angle_alpha   90.00
_cell.angle_beta   90.00
_cell.angle_gamma   90.00
#
_symmetry.space_group_name_H-M   'P 1'
#
loop_
_entity.id
_entity.type
_entity.pdbx_description
1 polymer ?
#
loop_
_entity_poly.entity_id
_entity_poly.type
_entity_poly.pdbx_seq_one_letter_code
_entity_poly.pdbx_strand_id
1 'polypeptide(L)'
;RIQQAIADAGILVTKEKKIVHSDPPIFGYCDAEILWNDAIVPCEIKTTNDMSFVKRKESAAALSYHIAQLLMYMHIEDHDMGLIIYENKNTHDLYVLPVEMNQHYRDWISYLFGWCRDVKAASDQDMLPNKLYRSNSKVCKTCPIAATCKALPTLADVEIPLLEPLE
;
A
#
# COMPACT_ATOMS: atom_id res chain seq x y z
N ARG A 1 6.27 1.84 19.68
CA ARG A 1 5.41 1.22 20.70
C ARG A 1 4.91 -0.16 20.26
N ILE A 2 4.19 -0.31 19.14
CA ILE A 2 3.69 -1.62 18.68
C ILE A 2 4.85 -2.56 18.35
N GLN A 3 5.82 -2.12 17.57
CA GLN A 3 7.00 -2.92 17.24
C GLN A 3 7.73 -3.40 18.51
N GLN A 4 7.78 -2.57 19.59
CA GLN A 4 8.36 -3.00 20.86
C GLN A 4 7.52 -4.08 21.54
N ALA A 5 6.19 -3.93 21.56
CA ALA A 5 5.29 -4.96 22.10
C ALA A 5 5.41 -6.29 21.36
N ILE A 6 5.56 -6.25 20.02
CA ILE A 6 5.81 -7.43 19.18
C ILE A 6 7.18 -8.07 19.53
N ALA A 7 8.20 -7.25 19.78
CA ALA A 7 9.53 -7.72 20.19
C ALA A 7 9.48 -8.34 21.59
N ASP A 8 8.79 -7.70 22.54
CA ASP A 8 8.62 -8.21 23.91
C ASP A 8 7.84 -9.53 23.93
N ALA A 9 6.94 -9.76 22.97
CA ALA A 9 6.26 -11.03 22.77
C ALA A 9 7.12 -12.12 22.10
N GLY A 10 8.35 -11.78 21.68
CA GLY A 10 9.30 -12.73 21.11
C GLY A 10 8.97 -13.17 19.67
N ILE A 11 8.08 -12.47 18.98
CA ILE A 11 7.66 -12.81 17.60
C ILE A 11 8.19 -11.84 16.53
N LEU A 12 8.88 -10.78 16.91
CA LEU A 12 9.49 -9.84 15.96
C LEU A 12 10.71 -10.49 15.30
N VAL A 13 10.72 -10.54 13.96
CA VAL A 13 11.86 -11.02 13.15
C VAL A 13 12.69 -9.83 12.69
N THR A 14 12.04 -8.84 12.05
CA THR A 14 12.70 -7.64 11.53
C THR A 14 11.80 -6.43 11.73
N LYS A 15 12.36 -5.27 11.98
CA LYS A 15 11.64 -3.98 11.98
C LYS A 15 12.21 -3.06 10.89
N GLU A 16 11.34 -2.21 10.32
CA GLU A 16 11.73 -1.23 9.30
C GLU A 16 12.53 -1.90 8.15
N LYS A 17 12.06 -3.08 7.70
CA LYS A 17 12.74 -3.81 6.62
C LYS A 17 12.67 -3.01 5.33
N LYS A 18 13.83 -2.71 4.77
CA LYS A 18 13.94 -2.05 3.48
C LYS A 18 13.50 -3.00 2.37
N ILE A 19 12.49 -2.59 1.60
CA ILE A 19 11.99 -3.28 0.40
C ILE A 19 12.48 -2.52 -0.83
N VAL A 20 13.08 -3.23 -1.77
CA VAL A 20 13.62 -2.65 -3.01
C VAL A 20 13.30 -3.57 -4.18
N HIS A 21 12.74 -2.99 -5.24
CA HIS A 21 12.53 -3.67 -6.51
C HIS A 21 13.08 -2.81 -7.64
N SER A 22 13.78 -3.44 -8.61
CA SER A 22 14.53 -2.72 -9.65
C SER A 22 13.69 -2.34 -10.85
N ASP A 23 12.71 -3.17 -11.23
CA ASP A 23 11.88 -2.97 -12.42
C ASP A 23 10.43 -3.45 -12.21
N PRO A 24 9.48 -2.54 -11.98
CA PRO A 24 9.66 -1.09 -11.85
C PRO A 24 10.44 -0.71 -10.59
N PRO A 25 11.06 0.49 -10.57
CA PRO A 25 11.82 0.94 -9.42
C PRO A 25 10.87 1.28 -8.26
N ILE A 26 10.78 0.39 -7.30
CA ILE A 26 9.96 0.53 -6.09
C ILE A 26 10.88 0.53 -4.87
N PHE A 27 10.61 1.43 -3.95
CA PHE A 27 11.34 1.56 -2.69
C PHE A 27 10.38 1.84 -1.55
N GLY A 28 10.54 1.16 -0.43
CA GLY A 28 9.75 1.37 0.77
C GLY A 28 10.36 0.68 2.00
N TYR A 29 9.64 0.80 3.11
CA TYR A 29 9.97 0.10 4.35
C TYR A 29 8.72 -0.63 4.85
N CYS A 30 8.84 -1.93 5.08
CA CYS A 30 7.85 -2.71 5.80
C CYS A 30 8.02 -2.45 7.30
N ASP A 31 6.95 -2.11 7.99
CA ASP A 31 7.01 -1.72 9.41
C ASP A 31 7.56 -2.83 10.31
N ALA A 32 7.20 -4.08 10.04
CA ALA A 32 7.71 -5.25 10.75
C ALA A 32 7.57 -6.54 9.92
N GLU A 33 8.44 -7.50 10.17
CA GLU A 33 8.19 -8.92 9.87
C GLU A 33 8.07 -9.67 11.19
N ILE A 34 7.09 -10.54 11.27
CA ILE A 34 6.82 -11.31 12.49
C ILE A 34 6.70 -12.80 12.19
N LEU A 35 6.96 -13.61 13.21
CA LEU A 35 6.64 -15.03 13.18
C LEU A 35 5.14 -15.20 13.49
N TRP A 36 4.38 -15.71 12.51
CA TRP A 36 2.94 -15.92 12.58
C TRP A 36 2.60 -17.30 12.05
N ASN A 37 2.05 -18.18 12.89
CA ASN A 37 1.74 -19.56 12.52
C ASN A 37 2.91 -20.30 11.82
N ASP A 38 4.10 -20.21 12.42
CA ASP A 38 5.36 -20.80 11.91
C ASP A 38 5.87 -20.25 10.58
N ALA A 39 5.28 -19.18 10.07
CA ALA A 39 5.74 -18.44 8.88
C ALA A 39 6.19 -17.01 9.24
N ILE A 40 7.16 -16.50 8.49
CA ILE A 40 7.52 -15.08 8.55
C ILE A 40 6.58 -14.31 7.64
N VAL A 41 5.88 -13.33 8.19
CA VAL A 41 4.90 -12.52 7.46
C VAL A 41 5.20 -11.01 7.61
N PRO A 42 5.07 -10.23 6.52
CA PRO A 42 5.19 -8.78 6.57
C PRO A 42 3.96 -8.16 7.25
N CYS A 43 4.19 -7.10 8.01
CA CYS A 43 3.16 -6.37 8.75
C CYS A 43 3.22 -4.88 8.44
N GLU A 44 2.07 -4.30 8.12
CA GLU A 44 1.84 -2.87 8.03
C GLU A 44 1.08 -2.38 9.28
N ILE A 45 1.61 -1.36 9.95
CA ILE A 45 1.05 -0.80 11.19
C ILE A 45 0.40 0.54 10.87
N LYS A 46 -0.90 0.65 11.11
CA LYS A 46 -1.68 1.86 10.81
C LYS A 46 -2.40 2.37 12.04
N THR A 47 -2.15 3.64 12.42
CA THR A 47 -2.89 4.29 13.49
C THR A 47 -4.14 4.97 12.96
N THR A 48 -5.24 4.90 13.72
CA THR A 48 -6.52 5.49 13.32
C THR A 48 -7.29 6.03 14.53
N ASN A 49 -8.30 6.87 14.30
CA ASN A 49 -9.20 7.35 15.35
C ASN A 49 -10.26 6.31 15.70
N ASP A 50 -11.00 6.51 16.81
CA ASP A 50 -12.04 5.60 17.31
C ASP A 50 -13.05 5.20 16.24
N MET A 51 -13.63 6.16 15.54
CA MET A 51 -14.68 5.92 14.56
C MET A 51 -14.17 5.05 13.40
N SER A 52 -12.98 5.37 12.89
CA SER A 52 -12.36 4.60 11.81
C SER A 52 -11.90 3.21 12.29
N PHE A 53 -11.43 3.09 13.54
CA PHE A 53 -11.05 1.81 14.14
C PHE A 53 -12.24 0.86 14.24
N VAL A 54 -13.36 1.34 14.82
CA VAL A 54 -14.61 0.57 14.94
C VAL A 54 -15.08 0.13 13.55
N LYS A 55 -15.12 1.07 12.59
CA LYS A 55 -15.51 0.74 11.21
C LYS A 55 -14.65 -0.35 10.58
N ARG A 56 -13.30 -0.32 10.78
CA ARG A 56 -12.40 -1.37 10.25
C ARG A 56 -12.69 -2.73 10.89
N LYS A 57 -12.89 -2.74 12.21
CA LYS A 57 -13.19 -3.95 12.97
C LYS A 57 -14.54 -4.56 12.59
N GLU A 58 -15.59 -3.75 12.47
CA GLU A 58 -16.94 -4.20 12.10
C GLU A 58 -17.01 -4.70 10.66
N SER A 59 -16.36 -4.02 9.71
CA SER A 59 -16.37 -4.42 8.31
C SER A 59 -15.38 -5.54 7.99
N ALA A 60 -14.48 -5.91 8.92
CA ALA A 60 -13.36 -6.81 8.70
C ALA A 60 -12.55 -6.44 7.43
N ALA A 61 -12.45 -5.13 7.11
CA ALA A 61 -11.86 -4.65 5.88
C ALA A 61 -10.85 -3.52 6.13
N ALA A 62 -9.73 -3.57 5.43
CA ALA A 62 -8.76 -2.50 5.39
C ALA A 62 -9.12 -1.46 4.32
N LEU A 63 -8.45 -0.30 4.37
CA LEU A 63 -8.47 0.64 3.26
C LEU A 63 -7.67 0.09 2.08
N SER A 64 -8.20 0.23 0.86
CA SER A 64 -7.58 -0.34 -0.34
C SER A 64 -6.12 0.05 -0.52
N TYR A 65 -5.74 1.30 -0.18
CA TYR A 65 -4.34 1.73 -0.29
C TYR A 65 -3.42 1.13 0.80
N HIS A 66 -3.95 0.71 1.97
CA HIS A 66 -3.18 -0.07 2.96
C HIS A 66 -2.94 -1.49 2.46
N ILE A 67 -3.98 -2.10 1.87
CA ILE A 67 -3.86 -3.43 1.24
C ILE A 67 -2.86 -3.35 0.09
N ALA A 68 -2.97 -2.35 -0.78
CA ALA A 68 -2.07 -2.15 -1.92
C ALA A 68 -0.59 -2.07 -1.50
N GLN A 69 -0.29 -1.32 -0.43
CA GLN A 69 1.07 -1.22 0.12
C GLN A 69 1.58 -2.58 0.59
N LEU A 70 0.78 -3.30 1.38
CA LEU A 70 1.15 -4.62 1.89
C LEU A 70 1.34 -5.64 0.76
N LEU A 71 0.42 -5.67 -0.23
CA LEU A 71 0.50 -6.57 -1.38
C LEU A 71 1.77 -6.36 -2.22
N MET A 72 2.21 -5.10 -2.40
CA MET A 72 3.47 -4.82 -3.07
C MET A 72 4.66 -5.44 -2.32
N TYR A 73 4.69 -5.33 -1.00
CA TYR A 73 5.76 -5.93 -0.20
C TYR A 73 5.70 -7.45 -0.21
N MET A 74 4.51 -8.02 -0.08
CA MET A 74 4.29 -9.47 -0.19
C MET A 74 4.76 -10.01 -1.54
N HIS A 75 4.45 -9.31 -2.63
CA HIS A 75 4.86 -9.72 -3.97
C HIS A 75 6.37 -9.66 -4.18
N ILE A 76 7.02 -8.57 -3.73
CA ILE A 76 8.47 -8.36 -3.91
C ILE A 76 9.28 -9.40 -3.10
N GLU A 77 8.80 -9.76 -1.92
CA GLU A 77 9.48 -10.67 -0.99
C GLU A 77 8.93 -12.11 -1.04
N ASP A 78 8.03 -12.41 -1.99
CA ASP A 78 7.42 -13.73 -2.23
C ASP A 78 6.68 -14.30 -1.00
N HIS A 79 5.84 -13.47 -0.37
CA HIS A 79 4.98 -13.88 0.73
C HIS A 79 3.55 -14.15 0.27
N ASP A 80 2.96 -15.26 0.72
CA ASP A 80 1.55 -15.59 0.45
C ASP A 80 0.57 -14.96 1.45
N MET A 81 1.06 -14.47 2.60
CA MET A 81 0.26 -13.82 3.63
C MET A 81 1.00 -12.63 4.23
N GLY A 82 0.23 -11.63 4.65
CA GLY A 82 0.71 -10.50 5.42
C GLY A 82 -0.36 -10.00 6.39
N LEU A 83 -0.01 -9.07 7.26
CA LEU A 83 -0.90 -8.54 8.29
C LEU A 83 -1.00 -7.01 8.20
N ILE A 84 -2.22 -6.49 8.34
CA ILE A 84 -2.44 -5.07 8.64
C ILE A 84 -2.85 -4.95 10.11
N ILE A 85 -2.06 -4.21 10.89
CA ILE A 85 -2.31 -3.99 12.31
C ILE A 85 -2.81 -2.56 12.48
N TYR A 86 -4.10 -2.42 12.78
CA TYR A 86 -4.69 -1.13 13.15
C TYR A 86 -4.55 -0.87 14.63
N GLU A 87 -4.06 0.31 14.98
CA GLU A 87 -4.05 0.82 16.34
C GLU A 87 -5.06 1.96 16.48
N ASN A 88 -5.93 1.86 17.47
CA ASN A 88 -6.71 3.00 17.92
C ASN A 88 -5.80 3.99 18.68
N LYS A 89 -5.58 5.17 18.13
CA LYS A 89 -4.67 6.17 18.72
C LYS A 89 -5.15 6.72 20.08
N ASN A 90 -6.43 6.53 20.45
CA ASN A 90 -7.00 7.04 21.69
C ASN A 90 -6.97 5.99 22.81
N THR A 91 -7.32 4.74 22.52
CA THR A 91 -7.41 3.64 23.51
C THR A 91 -6.22 2.69 23.46
N HIS A 92 -5.44 2.73 22.38
CA HIS A 92 -4.36 1.80 22.09
C HIS A 92 -4.77 0.36 21.85
N ASP A 93 -6.07 0.13 21.62
CA ASP A 93 -6.56 -1.17 21.17
C ASP A 93 -5.98 -1.53 19.81
N LEU A 94 -5.75 -2.82 19.62
CA LEU A 94 -5.24 -3.37 18.36
C LEU A 94 -6.30 -4.20 17.64
N TYR A 95 -6.31 -4.09 16.33
CA TYR A 95 -7.07 -4.97 15.44
C TYR A 95 -6.15 -5.49 14.36
N VAL A 96 -6.01 -6.81 14.25
CA VAL A 96 -5.15 -7.48 13.27
C VAL A 96 -6.02 -8.04 12.16
N LEU A 97 -5.70 -7.67 10.94
CA LEU A 97 -6.38 -8.15 9.73
C LEU A 97 -5.39 -8.93 8.87
N PRO A 98 -5.55 -10.26 8.74
CA PRO A 98 -4.80 -11.05 7.79
C PRO A 98 -5.18 -10.72 6.34
N VAL A 99 -4.20 -10.69 5.45
CA VAL A 99 -4.36 -10.51 4.01
C VAL A 99 -3.66 -11.66 3.30
N GLU A 100 -4.40 -12.46 2.56
CA GLU A 100 -3.88 -13.57 1.78
C GLU A 100 -3.67 -13.16 0.32
N MET A 101 -2.56 -13.58 -0.27
CA MET A 101 -2.24 -13.35 -1.67
C MET A 101 -3.04 -14.32 -2.54
N ASN A 102 -4.14 -13.84 -3.10
CA ASN A 102 -4.98 -14.59 -4.04
C ASN A 102 -4.71 -14.22 -5.50
N GLN A 103 -5.35 -14.89 -6.46
CA GLN A 103 -5.14 -14.65 -7.89
C GLN A 103 -5.54 -13.23 -8.30
N HIS A 104 -6.65 -12.70 -7.78
CA HIS A 104 -7.08 -11.33 -8.04
C HIS A 104 -6.01 -10.30 -7.63
N TYR A 105 -5.38 -10.48 -6.47
CA TYR A 105 -4.30 -9.61 -6.01
C TYR A 105 -3.02 -9.77 -6.86
N ARG A 106 -2.70 -10.99 -7.28
CA ARG A 106 -1.55 -11.24 -8.19
C ARG A 106 -1.74 -10.55 -9.53
N ASP A 107 -2.93 -10.62 -10.11
CA ASP A 107 -3.27 -9.98 -11.38
C ASP A 107 -3.22 -8.45 -11.24
N TRP A 108 -3.79 -7.92 -10.15
CA TRP A 108 -3.75 -6.49 -9.87
C TRP A 108 -2.31 -5.97 -9.68
N ILE A 109 -1.45 -6.68 -8.93
CA ILE A 109 -0.03 -6.31 -8.77
C ILE A 109 0.71 -6.33 -10.11
N SER A 110 0.47 -7.34 -10.93
CA SER A 110 1.08 -7.42 -12.26
C SER A 110 0.71 -6.22 -13.12
N TYR A 111 -0.56 -5.83 -13.09
CA TYR A 111 -1.05 -4.64 -13.78
C TYR A 111 -0.45 -3.35 -13.19
N LEU A 112 -0.40 -3.21 -11.86
CA LEU A 112 0.24 -2.08 -11.20
C LEU A 112 1.72 -1.94 -11.57
N PHE A 113 2.46 -3.04 -11.61
CA PHE A 113 3.88 -3.02 -11.97
C PHE A 113 4.08 -2.65 -13.45
N GLY A 114 3.20 -3.09 -14.35
CA GLY A 114 3.14 -2.63 -15.72
C GLY A 114 2.94 -1.11 -15.79
N TRP A 115 1.92 -0.61 -15.11
CA TRP A 115 1.64 0.83 -15.02
C TRP A 115 2.83 1.63 -14.46
N CYS A 116 3.52 1.13 -13.43
CA CYS A 116 4.71 1.80 -12.89
C CYS A 116 5.86 1.89 -13.93
N ARG A 117 6.04 0.87 -14.79
CA ARG A 117 7.00 0.92 -15.91
C ARG A 117 6.62 1.99 -16.93
N ASP A 118 5.32 2.08 -17.27
CA ASP A 118 4.82 3.09 -18.18
C ASP A 118 5.00 4.50 -17.61
N VAL A 119 4.75 4.69 -16.30
CA VAL A 119 5.04 5.95 -15.59
C VAL A 119 6.52 6.31 -15.67
N LYS A 120 7.40 5.32 -15.45
CA LYS A 120 8.85 5.52 -15.55
C LYS A 120 9.26 5.92 -16.98
N ALA A 121 8.76 5.22 -17.98
CA ALA A 121 9.04 5.51 -19.38
C ALA A 121 8.51 6.89 -19.80
N ALA A 122 7.33 7.29 -19.32
CA ALA A 122 6.79 8.64 -19.54
C ALA A 122 7.69 9.71 -18.89
N SER A 123 8.10 9.49 -17.66
CA SER A 123 8.99 10.40 -16.95
C SER A 123 10.34 10.60 -17.67
N ASP A 124 10.88 9.54 -18.25
CA ASP A 124 12.14 9.60 -19.01
C ASP A 124 12.01 10.39 -20.33
N GLN A 125 10.78 10.65 -20.78
CA GLN A 125 10.44 11.44 -21.97
C GLN A 125 9.84 12.81 -21.61
N ASP A 126 9.96 13.27 -20.36
CA ASP A 126 9.31 14.50 -19.86
C ASP A 126 7.79 14.52 -20.07
N MET A 127 7.14 13.36 -20.03
CA MET A 127 5.69 13.19 -20.16
C MET A 127 5.08 12.74 -18.84
N LEU A 128 3.77 12.95 -18.70
CA LEU A 128 3.00 12.41 -17.56
C LEU A 128 2.17 11.19 -18.00
N PRO A 129 1.92 10.23 -17.10
CA PRO A 129 0.89 9.22 -17.32
C PRO A 129 -0.49 9.88 -17.35
N ASN A 130 -1.51 9.11 -17.74
CA ASN A 130 -2.88 9.60 -17.75
C ASN A 130 -3.31 10.13 -16.36
N LYS A 131 -4.09 11.20 -16.36
CA LYS A 131 -4.47 11.90 -15.12
C LYS A 131 -5.72 11.28 -14.53
N LEU A 132 -5.60 10.72 -13.32
CA LEU A 132 -6.71 10.08 -12.60
C LEU A 132 -7.87 11.05 -12.31
N TYR A 133 -7.55 12.31 -11.99
CA TYR A 133 -8.52 13.28 -11.53
C TYR A 133 -8.81 14.36 -12.56
N ARG A 134 -10.09 14.73 -12.71
CA ARG A 134 -10.46 15.90 -13.49
C ARG A 134 -9.85 17.17 -12.88
N SER A 135 -9.41 18.11 -13.72
CA SER A 135 -8.71 19.32 -13.31
C SER A 135 -9.50 20.22 -12.33
N ASN A 136 -10.84 20.09 -12.28
CA ASN A 136 -11.72 20.80 -11.36
C ASN A 136 -12.00 20.02 -10.06
N SER A 137 -11.45 18.82 -9.87
CA SER A 137 -11.61 18.01 -8.66
C SER A 137 -11.01 18.70 -7.42
N LYS A 138 -11.50 18.33 -6.24
CA LYS A 138 -10.96 18.84 -4.97
C LYS A 138 -9.47 18.50 -4.83
N VAL A 139 -9.06 17.30 -5.27
CA VAL A 139 -7.66 16.87 -5.25
C VAL A 139 -6.77 17.80 -6.09
N CYS A 140 -7.18 18.09 -7.34
CA CYS A 140 -6.40 18.99 -8.20
C CYS A 140 -6.39 20.44 -7.71
N LYS A 141 -7.47 20.92 -7.09
CA LYS A 141 -7.53 22.29 -6.54
C LYS A 141 -6.57 22.53 -5.38
N THR A 142 -6.25 21.48 -4.62
CA THR A 142 -5.34 21.55 -3.46
C THR A 142 -3.95 20.99 -3.75
N CYS A 143 -3.71 20.49 -4.97
CA CYS A 143 -2.44 19.88 -5.35
C CYS A 143 -1.36 20.96 -5.60
N PRO A 144 -0.22 20.90 -4.90
CA PRO A 144 0.84 21.91 -5.07
C PRO A 144 1.48 21.90 -6.46
N ILE A 145 1.40 20.80 -7.19
CA ILE A 145 1.96 20.66 -8.55
C ILE A 145 0.91 20.78 -9.67
N ALA A 146 -0.31 21.24 -9.36
CA ALA A 146 -1.41 21.25 -10.32
C ALA A 146 -1.10 22.05 -11.60
N ALA A 147 -0.37 23.16 -11.49
CA ALA A 147 0.00 24.00 -12.63
C ALA A 147 0.94 23.25 -13.58
N THR A 148 2.02 22.68 -13.06
CA THR A 148 2.98 21.86 -13.83
C THR A 148 2.28 20.64 -14.45
N CYS A 149 1.46 19.93 -13.67
CA CYS A 149 0.69 18.79 -14.15
C CYS A 149 -0.26 19.14 -15.33
N LYS A 150 -0.81 20.35 -15.36
CA LYS A 150 -1.66 20.81 -16.47
C LYS A 150 -0.87 21.16 -17.74
N ALA A 151 0.35 21.66 -17.56
CA ALA A 151 1.19 22.14 -18.66
C ALA A 151 1.90 21.00 -19.40
N LEU A 152 2.20 19.89 -18.72
CA LEU A 152 2.93 18.78 -19.32
C LEU A 152 2.02 17.90 -20.19
N PRO A 153 2.55 17.35 -21.31
CA PRO A 153 1.85 16.36 -22.12
C PRO A 153 1.59 15.08 -21.33
N THR A 154 0.55 14.34 -21.70
CA THR A 154 0.23 13.04 -21.10
C THR A 154 0.37 11.94 -22.13
N LEU A 155 0.82 10.76 -21.68
CA LEU A 155 0.61 9.54 -22.45
C LEU A 155 -0.90 9.26 -22.50
N ALA A 156 -1.43 9.11 -23.70
CA ALA A 156 -2.80 8.68 -23.86
C ALA A 156 -2.95 7.22 -23.40
N ASP A 157 -4.10 6.91 -22.85
CA ASP A 157 -4.61 5.54 -22.66
C ASP A 157 -3.95 4.66 -21.58
N VAL A 158 -3.14 5.23 -20.67
CA VAL A 158 -2.64 4.47 -19.52
C VAL A 158 -3.46 4.82 -18.28
N GLU A 159 -4.38 3.95 -17.90
CA GLU A 159 -5.19 4.13 -16.70
C GLU A 159 -4.42 3.71 -15.43
N ILE A 160 -4.62 4.45 -14.34
CA ILE A 160 -4.06 4.07 -13.03
C ILE A 160 -4.81 2.85 -12.50
N PRO A 161 -4.11 1.75 -12.17
CA PRO A 161 -4.76 0.58 -11.61
C PRO A 161 -5.29 0.88 -10.20
N LEU A 162 -6.59 0.94 -10.06
CA LEU A 162 -7.25 1.04 -8.76
C LEU A 162 -7.49 -0.38 -8.22
N LEU A 163 -7.12 -0.60 -6.96
CA LEU A 163 -7.51 -1.81 -6.27
C LEU A 163 -8.96 -1.66 -5.82
N GLU A 164 -9.85 -2.39 -6.47
CA GLU A 164 -11.24 -2.45 -6.06
C GLU A 164 -11.38 -3.26 -4.77
N PRO A 165 -12.28 -2.87 -3.85
CA PRO A 165 -12.58 -3.68 -2.68
C PRO A 165 -13.07 -5.05 -3.15
N LEU A 166 -12.60 -6.12 -2.51
CA LEU A 166 -13.23 -7.43 -2.65
C LEU A 166 -14.63 -7.33 -2.04
N GLU A 167 -15.65 -7.69 -2.82
CA GLU A 167 -17.05 -7.78 -2.37
C GLU A 167 -17.24 -8.92 -1.35
#